data_9678e51c0bc22e1c7eadb27946b324c5
#
_entry.id   9678e51c0bc22e1c7eadb27946b324c5
#
_cell.length_a   1.000
_cell.length_b   1.000
_cell.length_c   1.000
_cell.angle_alpha   90.00
_cell.angle_beta   90.00
_cell.angle_gamma   90.00
#
_symmetry.space_group_name_H-M   'P 1'
#
loop_
_entity.id
_entity.type
_entity.pdbx_description
1 polymer ?
#
loop_
_entity_poly.entity_id
_entity_poly.type
_entity_poly.pdbx_seq_one_letter_code
_entity_poly.pdbx_strand_id
1 'polypeptide(L)'
;MRELRGLSQSTLAKELYATRETVAAYESQRNRPDKDFCKKLDEFFQTGEMFQGLWHHAQREHLNEWWFEAYIPHESEATEIRAFQPLYIPGLLQTEDYMREVATKGRVNEDFIAQRLARQEILNRDANPPELFVVIDQAAILRRGHDGRIMHGQLQYLLDVGELPHIHIQAVRLIDGPYQGLDGPMVVLTKADGSRVGYAEAHLGGRMIEEPAEVTRLGIRFSEIRCHALSEKDTRALIRRTMEGDADDPLA
;
A
#
# COMPACT_ATOMS: atom_id res chain seq x y z
N MET A 1 8.44 -33.61 -5.68
CA MET A 1 7.41 -34.66 -5.84
C MET A 1 7.75 -35.65 -6.94
N ARG A 2 8.13 -35.21 -8.15
CA ARG A 2 8.50 -36.11 -9.24
C ARG A 2 9.61 -37.11 -8.82
N GLU A 3 10.70 -36.59 -8.26
CA GLU A 3 11.85 -37.41 -7.80
C GLU A 3 11.49 -38.36 -6.67
N LEU A 4 10.65 -37.91 -5.74
CA LEU A 4 10.15 -38.76 -4.65
C LEU A 4 9.33 -39.95 -5.14
N ARG A 5 8.69 -39.83 -6.34
CA ARG A 5 7.98 -40.95 -7.00
C ARG A 5 8.86 -41.71 -8.02
N GLY A 6 10.16 -41.41 -8.12
CA GLY A 6 11.09 -42.05 -9.04
C GLY A 6 10.79 -41.82 -10.53
N LEU A 7 10.02 -40.78 -10.86
CA LEU A 7 9.63 -40.50 -12.23
C LEU A 7 10.70 -39.70 -12.99
N SER A 8 10.95 -40.04 -14.25
CA SER A 8 11.76 -39.19 -15.14
C SER A 8 10.97 -37.96 -15.61
N GLN A 9 11.66 -36.90 -16.04
CA GLN A 9 11.01 -35.73 -16.65
C GLN A 9 10.18 -36.12 -17.88
N SER A 10 10.65 -37.09 -18.68
CA SER A 10 9.95 -37.59 -19.86
C SER A 10 8.67 -38.34 -19.48
N THR A 11 8.70 -39.11 -18.40
CA THR A 11 7.52 -39.82 -17.90
C THR A 11 6.47 -38.85 -17.40
N LEU A 12 6.85 -37.90 -16.55
CA LEU A 12 5.94 -36.88 -16.06
C LEU A 12 5.35 -36.03 -17.20
N ALA A 13 6.18 -35.63 -18.16
CA ALA A 13 5.72 -34.88 -19.32
C ALA A 13 4.62 -35.61 -20.10
N LYS A 14 4.78 -36.91 -20.33
CA LYS A 14 3.80 -37.75 -21.04
C LYS A 14 2.46 -37.79 -20.27
N GLU A 15 2.50 -37.97 -18.96
CA GLU A 15 1.28 -38.01 -18.12
C GLU A 15 0.55 -36.67 -18.08
N LEU A 16 1.27 -35.56 -18.17
CA LEU A 16 0.69 -34.20 -18.15
C LEU A 16 0.39 -33.64 -19.54
N TYR A 17 0.55 -34.44 -20.62
CA TYR A 17 0.40 -33.99 -22.00
C TYR A 17 1.27 -32.77 -22.35
N ALA A 18 2.53 -32.82 -21.91
CA ALA A 18 3.54 -31.78 -22.11
C ALA A 18 4.79 -32.35 -22.79
N THR A 19 5.78 -31.51 -23.09
CA THR A 19 7.09 -31.96 -23.57
C THR A 19 8.07 -32.10 -22.40
N ARG A 20 9.11 -32.92 -22.56
CA ARG A 20 10.20 -33.03 -21.59
C ARG A 20 10.85 -31.66 -21.33
N GLU A 21 11.03 -30.88 -22.41
CA GLU A 21 11.63 -29.55 -22.37
C GLU A 21 10.79 -28.59 -21.51
N THR A 22 9.46 -28.68 -21.57
CA THR A 22 8.53 -27.91 -20.74
C THR A 22 8.74 -28.25 -19.25
N VAL A 23 8.78 -29.55 -18.90
CA VAL A 23 9.01 -29.97 -17.50
C VAL A 23 10.39 -29.52 -17.03
N ALA A 24 11.42 -29.70 -17.87
CA ALA A 24 12.79 -29.27 -17.53
C ALA A 24 12.90 -27.75 -17.36
N ALA A 25 12.18 -26.97 -18.17
CA ALA A 25 12.14 -25.51 -18.06
C ALA A 25 11.48 -25.06 -16.73
N TYR A 26 10.42 -25.72 -16.30
CA TYR A 26 9.74 -25.43 -15.03
C TYR A 26 10.62 -25.83 -13.83
N GLU A 27 11.23 -27.03 -13.84
CA GLU A 27 12.10 -27.49 -12.77
C GLU A 27 13.39 -26.66 -12.65
N SER A 28 13.91 -26.14 -13.76
CA SER A 28 15.09 -25.25 -13.78
C SER A 28 14.76 -23.77 -13.57
N GLN A 29 13.50 -23.42 -13.29
CA GLN A 29 13.01 -22.05 -13.09
C GLN A 29 13.18 -21.11 -14.30
N ARG A 30 13.48 -21.66 -15.50
CA ARG A 30 13.57 -20.85 -16.73
C ARG A 30 12.21 -20.35 -17.20
N ASN A 31 11.15 -21.15 -16.97
CA ASN A 31 9.78 -20.79 -17.21
C ASN A 31 8.92 -21.12 -15.98
N ARG A 32 7.75 -20.50 -15.90
CA ARG A 32 6.76 -20.77 -14.84
C ARG A 32 5.60 -21.57 -15.43
N PRO A 33 5.09 -22.57 -14.69
CA PRO A 33 3.87 -23.26 -15.07
C PRO A 33 2.68 -22.29 -15.02
N ASP A 34 1.74 -22.46 -15.93
CA ASP A 34 0.45 -21.78 -15.88
C ASP A 34 -0.52 -22.50 -14.91
N LYS A 35 -1.69 -21.89 -14.70
CA LYS A 35 -2.70 -22.41 -13.79
C LYS A 35 -3.20 -23.79 -14.22
N ASP A 36 -3.38 -24.00 -15.52
CA ASP A 36 -3.88 -25.28 -16.06
C ASP A 36 -2.87 -26.40 -15.86
N PHE A 37 -1.58 -26.11 -16.02
CA PHE A 37 -0.52 -27.07 -15.74
C PHE A 37 -0.43 -27.39 -14.24
N CYS A 38 -0.58 -26.40 -13.36
CA CYS A 38 -0.64 -26.62 -11.92
C CYS A 38 -1.84 -27.49 -11.51
N LYS A 39 -3.01 -27.29 -12.14
CA LYS A 39 -4.18 -28.15 -11.95
C LYS A 39 -3.88 -29.59 -12.35
N LYS A 40 -3.26 -29.83 -13.50
CA LYS A 40 -2.84 -31.18 -13.93
C LYS A 40 -1.86 -31.83 -12.96
N LEU A 41 -0.94 -31.03 -12.38
CA LEU A 41 -0.02 -31.52 -11.34
C LEU A 41 -0.78 -31.95 -10.08
N ASP A 42 -1.76 -31.18 -9.63
CA ASP A 42 -2.59 -31.52 -8.47
C ASP A 42 -3.39 -32.81 -8.71
N GLU A 43 -3.98 -32.97 -9.90
CA GLU A 43 -4.72 -34.18 -10.29
C GLU A 43 -3.79 -35.40 -10.34
N PHE A 44 -2.63 -35.30 -10.99
CA PHE A 44 -1.66 -36.39 -11.13
C PHE A 44 -1.04 -36.82 -9.81
N PHE A 45 -0.63 -35.85 -9.00
CA PHE A 45 -0.01 -36.11 -7.70
C PHE A 45 -1.00 -36.31 -6.56
N GLN A 46 -2.31 -36.07 -6.80
CA GLN A 46 -3.39 -36.16 -5.80
C GLN A 46 -3.13 -35.24 -4.59
N THR A 47 -2.73 -34.00 -4.86
CA THR A 47 -2.34 -33.02 -3.86
C THR A 47 -3.44 -32.00 -3.52
N GLY A 48 -4.67 -32.27 -3.92
CA GLY A 48 -5.79 -31.35 -3.78
C GLY A 48 -5.55 -30.10 -4.64
N GLU A 49 -5.35 -28.95 -4.02
CA GLU A 49 -5.08 -27.68 -4.70
C GLU A 49 -3.69 -27.11 -4.37
N MET A 50 -2.72 -27.95 -3.98
CA MET A 50 -1.41 -27.50 -3.52
C MET A 50 -0.65 -26.74 -4.61
N PHE A 51 -0.53 -27.28 -5.82
CA PHE A 51 0.18 -26.62 -6.91
C PHE A 51 -0.56 -25.39 -7.42
N GLN A 52 -1.88 -25.40 -7.45
CA GLN A 52 -2.69 -24.23 -7.75
C GLN A 52 -2.52 -23.16 -6.67
N GLY A 53 -2.49 -23.52 -5.39
CA GLY A 53 -2.21 -22.64 -4.28
C GLY A 53 -0.81 -22.00 -4.38
N LEU A 54 0.21 -22.83 -4.69
CA LEU A 54 1.58 -22.33 -4.93
C LEU A 54 1.65 -21.41 -6.16
N TRP A 55 0.92 -21.72 -7.22
CA TRP A 55 0.82 -20.85 -8.40
C TRP A 55 0.19 -19.51 -8.03
N HIS A 56 -0.93 -19.50 -7.32
CA HIS A 56 -1.55 -18.28 -6.82
C HIS A 56 -0.58 -17.49 -5.91
N HIS A 57 0.17 -18.19 -5.05
CA HIS A 57 1.17 -17.54 -4.20
C HIS A 57 2.32 -16.93 -5.02
N ALA A 58 2.85 -17.67 -6.00
CA ALA A 58 3.91 -17.18 -6.88
C ALA A 58 3.46 -16.02 -7.79
N GLN A 59 2.19 -15.99 -8.20
CA GLN A 59 1.62 -14.84 -8.89
C GLN A 59 1.55 -13.61 -7.95
N ARG A 60 1.28 -13.83 -6.66
CA ARG A 60 1.28 -12.77 -5.65
C ARG A 60 2.67 -12.15 -5.44
N GLU A 61 3.73 -12.94 -5.47
CA GLU A 61 5.11 -12.43 -5.33
C GLU A 61 5.54 -11.53 -6.50
N HIS A 62 4.96 -11.68 -7.69
CA HIS A 62 5.27 -10.85 -8.86
C HIS A 62 4.46 -9.56 -8.98
N LEU A 63 3.35 -9.47 -8.27
CA LEU A 63 2.45 -8.32 -8.34
C LEU A 63 2.63 -7.45 -7.11
N ASN A 64 3.57 -6.50 -7.17
CA ASN A 64 3.50 -5.28 -6.37
C ASN A 64 2.15 -4.53 -6.55
N GLU A 65 1.30 -5.00 -7.44
CA GLU A 65 -0.03 -4.47 -7.76
C GLU A 65 -1.16 -5.26 -7.07
N TRP A 66 -0.96 -6.56 -6.83
CA TRP A 66 -2.04 -7.42 -6.32
C TRP A 66 -2.53 -7.06 -4.90
N TRP A 67 -1.64 -6.67 -3.99
CA TRP A 67 -2.05 -6.23 -2.65
C TRP A 67 -2.91 -4.96 -2.73
N PHE A 68 -2.61 -4.10 -3.71
CA PHE A 68 -3.35 -2.88 -3.96
C PHE A 68 -4.75 -3.19 -4.49
N GLU A 69 -4.89 -4.14 -5.41
CA GLU A 69 -6.20 -4.62 -5.88
C GLU A 69 -7.02 -5.25 -4.74
N ALA A 70 -6.38 -6.01 -3.84
CA ALA A 70 -7.05 -6.56 -2.66
C ALA A 70 -7.44 -5.47 -1.64
N TYR A 71 -6.67 -4.40 -1.54
CA TYR A 71 -6.90 -3.29 -0.61
C TYR A 71 -8.05 -2.37 -1.04
N ILE A 72 -8.18 -2.09 -2.34
CA ILE A 72 -9.16 -1.15 -2.89
C ILE A 72 -10.61 -1.43 -2.44
N PRO A 73 -11.13 -2.68 -2.48
CA PRO A 73 -12.48 -2.97 -2.01
C PRO A 73 -12.69 -2.60 -0.54
N HIS A 74 -11.70 -2.89 0.32
CA HIS A 74 -11.78 -2.54 1.74
C HIS A 74 -11.77 -1.04 1.98
N GLU A 75 -10.92 -0.29 1.24
CA GLU A 75 -10.89 1.17 1.32
C GLU A 75 -12.20 1.77 0.83
N SER A 76 -12.77 1.23 -0.26
CA SER A 76 -14.03 1.71 -0.82
C SER A 76 -15.24 1.52 0.11
N GLU A 77 -15.23 0.58 1.04
CA GLU A 77 -16.27 0.30 2.02
C GLU A 77 -16.00 0.96 3.39
N ALA A 78 -14.85 1.61 3.54
CA ALA A 78 -14.45 2.18 4.82
C ALA A 78 -15.36 3.34 5.25
N THR A 79 -15.67 3.38 6.52
CA THR A 79 -16.32 4.50 7.23
C THR A 79 -15.33 5.29 8.07
N GLU A 80 -14.18 4.70 8.39
CA GLU A 80 -13.06 5.35 9.05
C GLU A 80 -11.74 4.85 8.46
N ILE A 81 -10.83 5.77 8.18
CA ILE A 81 -9.49 5.49 7.65
C ILE A 81 -8.47 6.17 8.56
N ARG A 82 -7.56 5.39 9.13
CA ARG A 82 -6.41 5.87 9.89
C ARG A 82 -5.15 5.57 9.10
N ALA A 83 -4.45 6.58 8.64
CA ALA A 83 -3.24 6.43 7.82
C ALA A 83 -2.05 7.15 8.43
N PHE A 84 -0.92 6.47 8.48
CA PHE A 84 0.36 7.06 8.83
C PHE A 84 1.35 6.90 7.69
N GLN A 85 2.04 8.00 7.33
CA GLN A 85 3.04 8.02 6.26
C GLN A 85 4.30 8.79 6.67
N PRO A 86 5.46 8.11 6.78
CA PRO A 86 6.70 8.75 7.18
C PRO A 86 7.44 9.45 6.05
N LEU A 87 7.25 9.05 4.78
CA LEU A 87 8.12 9.48 3.67
C LEU A 87 7.39 10.18 2.53
N TYR A 88 6.09 9.97 2.38
CA TYR A 88 5.27 10.49 1.29
C TYR A 88 3.96 11.06 1.81
N ILE A 89 3.32 11.91 1.03
CA ILE A 89 1.93 12.28 1.30
C ILE A 89 1.05 11.05 1.05
N PRO A 90 0.07 10.74 1.93
CA PRO A 90 -0.84 9.61 1.76
C PRO A 90 -1.57 9.65 0.41
N GLY A 91 -1.77 8.48 -0.22
CA GLY A 91 -2.30 8.39 -1.58
C GLY A 91 -3.67 9.06 -1.79
N LEU A 92 -4.54 9.04 -0.78
CA LEU A 92 -5.84 9.71 -0.82
C LEU A 92 -5.74 11.25 -0.79
N LEU A 93 -4.59 11.81 -0.40
CA LEU A 93 -4.34 13.24 -0.29
C LEU A 93 -3.27 13.74 -1.27
N GLN A 94 -2.94 12.98 -2.31
CA GLN A 94 -1.99 13.38 -3.33
C GLN A 94 -2.67 14.16 -4.47
N THR A 95 -2.04 15.24 -4.93
CA THR A 95 -2.39 15.85 -6.22
C THR A 95 -1.87 14.99 -7.37
N GLU A 96 -2.44 15.13 -8.57
CA GLU A 96 -2.00 14.40 -9.76
C GLU A 96 -0.51 14.65 -10.07
N ASP A 97 -0.08 15.91 -10.01
CA ASP A 97 1.32 16.29 -10.25
C ASP A 97 2.26 15.62 -9.25
N TYR A 98 1.88 15.56 -7.97
CA TYR A 98 2.65 14.87 -6.94
C TYR A 98 2.67 13.36 -7.16
N MET A 99 1.56 12.74 -7.57
CA MET A 99 1.51 11.31 -7.93
C MET A 99 2.51 10.99 -9.06
N ARG A 100 2.58 11.84 -10.09
CA ARG A 100 3.51 11.70 -11.20
C ARG A 100 4.96 11.86 -10.77
N GLU A 101 5.22 12.81 -9.86
CA GLU A 101 6.56 13.08 -9.32
C GLU A 101 7.11 11.91 -8.49
N VAL A 102 6.30 11.34 -7.58
CA VAL A 102 6.74 10.28 -6.68
C VAL A 102 6.69 8.89 -7.28
N ALA A 103 5.98 8.72 -8.38
CA ALA A 103 5.91 7.43 -9.04
C ALA A 103 7.24 7.07 -9.68
N THR A 104 7.73 5.87 -9.40
CA THR A 104 9.02 5.38 -9.93
C THR A 104 8.96 5.31 -11.46
N LYS A 105 10.00 5.80 -12.14
CA LYS A 105 10.14 5.72 -13.60
C LYS A 105 9.84 4.29 -14.09
N GLY A 106 8.91 4.18 -15.05
CA GLY A 106 8.45 2.92 -15.64
C GLY A 106 7.19 2.31 -15.02
N ARG A 107 6.68 2.86 -13.92
CA ARG A 107 5.39 2.45 -13.32
C ARG A 107 4.26 3.45 -13.54
N VAL A 108 4.58 4.65 -14.03
CA VAL A 108 3.57 5.67 -14.34
C VAL A 108 3.01 5.40 -15.71
N ASN A 109 1.78 4.94 -15.76
CA ASN A 109 0.93 5.01 -16.94
C ASN A 109 -0.34 5.78 -16.56
N GLU A 110 -1.08 6.24 -17.56
CA GLU A 110 -2.31 7.02 -17.34
C GLU A 110 -3.37 6.20 -16.58
N ASP A 111 -3.44 4.88 -16.78
CA ASP A 111 -4.37 4.01 -16.07
C ASP A 111 -4.07 3.96 -14.57
N PHE A 112 -2.79 3.93 -14.19
CA PHE A 112 -2.38 3.96 -12.78
C PHE A 112 -2.76 5.29 -12.11
N ILE A 113 -2.56 6.42 -12.78
CA ILE A 113 -2.96 7.74 -12.27
C ILE A 113 -4.48 7.83 -12.16
N ALA A 114 -5.21 7.41 -13.21
CA ALA A 114 -6.67 7.40 -13.20
C ALA A 114 -7.25 6.55 -12.06
N GLN A 115 -6.71 5.36 -11.80
CA GLN A 115 -7.11 4.52 -10.68
C GLN A 115 -6.88 5.20 -9.32
N ARG A 116 -5.74 5.89 -9.16
CA ARG A 116 -5.45 6.62 -7.92
C ARG A 116 -6.38 7.81 -7.70
N LEU A 117 -6.68 8.57 -8.74
CA LEU A 117 -7.65 9.67 -8.68
C LEU A 117 -9.05 9.14 -8.38
N ALA A 118 -9.48 8.06 -9.04
CA ALA A 118 -10.79 7.45 -8.78
C ALA A 118 -10.96 7.01 -7.31
N ARG A 119 -9.89 6.56 -6.64
CA ARG A 119 -9.93 6.22 -5.22
C ARG A 119 -10.21 7.42 -4.32
N GLN A 120 -9.75 8.61 -4.71
CA GLN A 120 -9.94 9.83 -3.90
C GLN A 120 -11.40 10.26 -3.85
N GLU A 121 -12.23 9.83 -4.81
CA GLU A 121 -13.67 10.11 -4.82
C GLU A 121 -14.39 9.61 -3.55
N ILE A 122 -13.79 8.68 -2.82
CA ILE A 122 -14.33 8.25 -1.52
C ILE A 122 -14.45 9.41 -0.52
N LEU A 123 -13.55 10.41 -0.61
CA LEU A 123 -13.54 11.57 0.28
C LEU A 123 -14.64 12.60 -0.08
N ASN A 124 -15.16 12.53 -1.31
CA ASN A 124 -16.15 13.47 -1.85
C ASN A 124 -17.56 12.85 -1.94
N ARG A 125 -17.82 11.75 -1.22
CA ARG A 125 -19.16 11.13 -1.23
C ARG A 125 -20.20 12.06 -0.65
N ASP A 126 -21.35 12.18 -1.33
CA ASP A 126 -22.49 12.96 -0.85
C ASP A 126 -23.07 12.43 0.45
N ALA A 127 -23.03 11.11 0.65
CA ALA A 127 -23.53 10.45 1.84
C ALA A 127 -22.41 9.65 2.54
N ASN A 128 -22.18 9.98 3.80
CA ASN A 128 -21.24 9.27 4.69
C ASN A 128 -19.82 9.13 4.10
N PRO A 129 -19.11 10.24 3.76
CA PRO A 129 -17.70 10.14 3.48
C PRO A 129 -16.97 9.54 4.70
N PRO A 130 -15.88 8.79 4.52
CA PRO A 130 -15.16 8.21 5.64
C PRO A 130 -14.51 9.30 6.51
N GLU A 131 -14.51 9.12 7.82
CA GLU A 131 -13.63 9.87 8.72
C GLU A 131 -12.18 9.53 8.41
N LEU A 132 -11.40 10.47 7.93
CA LEU A 132 -10.01 10.28 7.55
C LEU A 132 -9.06 10.92 8.58
N PHE A 133 -8.35 10.09 9.33
CA PHE A 133 -7.30 10.51 10.25
C PHE A 133 -5.93 10.23 9.64
N VAL A 134 -5.19 11.28 9.32
CA VAL A 134 -3.86 11.18 8.71
C VAL A 134 -2.81 11.76 9.65
N VAL A 135 -1.76 10.99 9.88
CA VAL A 135 -0.53 11.48 10.50
C VAL A 135 0.60 11.38 9.48
N ILE A 136 1.29 12.49 9.25
CA ILE A 136 2.40 12.61 8.31
C ILE A 136 3.66 12.97 9.08
N ASP A 137 4.79 12.32 8.80
CA ASP A 137 6.08 12.81 9.31
C ASP A 137 6.48 14.09 8.57
N GLN A 138 7.05 15.05 9.27
CA GLN A 138 7.54 16.30 8.68
C GLN A 138 8.53 16.05 7.53
N ALA A 139 9.27 14.94 7.54
CA ALA A 139 10.16 14.56 6.43
C ALA A 139 9.41 14.47 5.09
N ALA A 140 8.16 13.99 5.08
CA ALA A 140 7.35 13.94 3.86
C ALA A 140 6.94 15.33 3.38
N ILE A 141 6.69 16.27 4.31
CA ILE A 141 6.32 17.67 4.01
C ILE A 141 7.52 18.45 3.48
N LEU A 142 8.72 18.21 4.01
CA LEU A 142 9.97 18.91 3.63
C LEU A 142 10.60 18.39 2.34
N ARG A 143 10.18 17.23 1.84
CA ARG A 143 10.76 16.58 0.66
C ARG A 143 10.34 17.30 -0.62
N ARG A 144 11.19 18.19 -1.12
CA ARG A 144 10.86 19.12 -2.22
C ARG A 144 10.74 18.48 -3.61
N GLY A 145 11.14 17.21 -3.82
CA GLY A 145 11.13 16.60 -5.15
C GLY A 145 12.06 17.29 -6.16
N HIS A 146 11.81 17.11 -7.46
CA HIS A 146 12.58 17.73 -8.53
C HIS A 146 12.07 19.15 -8.88
N ASP A 147 10.77 19.40 -8.71
CA ASP A 147 10.16 20.71 -8.92
C ASP A 147 9.44 21.19 -7.66
N GLY A 148 9.97 22.22 -7.02
CA GLY A 148 9.40 22.82 -5.82
C GLY A 148 7.95 23.31 -5.98
N ARG A 149 7.51 23.62 -7.21
CA ARG A 149 6.13 24.05 -7.49
C ARG A 149 5.15 22.89 -7.29
N ILE A 150 5.55 21.65 -7.58
CA ILE A 150 4.71 20.46 -7.37
C ILE A 150 4.43 20.29 -5.88
N MET A 151 5.47 20.34 -5.04
CA MET A 151 5.30 20.25 -3.60
C MET A 151 4.50 21.44 -3.04
N HIS A 152 4.73 22.66 -3.55
CA HIS A 152 3.94 23.81 -3.13
C HIS A 152 2.45 23.61 -3.42
N GLY A 153 2.07 23.14 -4.62
CA GLY A 153 0.70 22.80 -4.98
C GLY A 153 0.12 21.67 -4.11
N GLN A 154 0.93 20.67 -3.80
CA GLN A 154 0.57 19.57 -2.92
C GLN A 154 0.29 20.05 -1.47
N LEU A 155 1.12 20.92 -0.95
CA LEU A 155 0.96 21.48 0.40
C LEU A 155 -0.28 22.39 0.47
N GLN A 156 -0.52 23.22 -0.56
CA GLN A 156 -1.74 24.01 -0.65
C GLN A 156 -2.99 23.10 -0.64
N TYR A 157 -2.97 22.02 -1.42
CA TYR A 157 -4.07 21.05 -1.42
C TYR A 157 -4.31 20.41 -0.05
N LEU A 158 -3.26 20.11 0.73
CA LEU A 158 -3.42 19.61 2.10
C LEU A 158 -4.11 20.64 3.03
N LEU A 159 -3.80 21.94 2.86
CA LEU A 159 -4.49 23.00 3.59
C LEU A 159 -5.98 23.08 3.22
N ASP A 160 -6.28 22.99 1.92
CA ASP A 160 -7.65 23.14 1.41
C ASP A 160 -8.52 21.93 1.81
N VAL A 161 -8.04 20.70 1.58
CA VAL A 161 -8.78 19.48 1.91
C VAL A 161 -8.93 19.28 3.43
N GLY A 162 -7.97 19.77 4.22
CA GLY A 162 -8.03 19.74 5.67
C GLY A 162 -9.03 20.73 6.29
N GLU A 163 -9.76 21.54 5.48
CA GLU A 163 -10.92 22.31 5.93
C GLU A 163 -12.23 21.48 5.93
N LEU A 164 -12.22 20.31 5.29
CA LEU A 164 -13.36 19.40 5.29
C LEU A 164 -13.54 18.77 6.68
N PRO A 165 -14.77 18.72 7.23
CA PRO A 165 -14.99 18.34 8.64
C PRO A 165 -14.63 16.89 8.98
N HIS A 166 -14.55 16.00 7.99
CA HIS A 166 -14.23 14.58 8.13
C HIS A 166 -12.78 14.27 7.79
N ILE A 167 -11.92 15.28 7.55
CA ILE A 167 -10.49 15.08 7.22
C ILE A 167 -9.62 15.73 8.28
N HIS A 168 -8.86 14.90 8.98
CA HIS A 168 -8.00 15.28 10.10
C HIS A 168 -6.55 15.04 9.74
N ILE A 169 -5.77 16.12 9.53
CA ILE A 169 -4.36 16.05 9.16
C ILE A 169 -3.48 16.55 10.30
N GLN A 170 -2.57 15.70 10.75
CA GLN A 170 -1.60 16.01 11.79
C GLN A 170 -0.19 15.65 11.34
N ALA A 171 0.83 16.37 11.82
CA ALA A 171 2.23 16.10 11.49
C ALA A 171 3.05 15.81 12.75
N VAL A 172 4.00 14.86 12.65
CA VAL A 172 5.06 14.65 13.64
C VAL A 172 6.29 15.41 13.23
N ARG A 173 6.89 16.18 14.15
CA ARG A 173 8.09 16.98 13.85
C ARG A 173 9.35 16.13 13.83
N LEU A 174 10.29 16.47 12.96
CA LEU A 174 11.61 15.82 12.88
C LEU A 174 12.42 15.93 14.17
N ILE A 175 12.24 17.02 14.91
CA ILE A 175 13.01 17.32 16.12
C ILE A 175 12.55 16.53 17.36
N ASP A 176 11.42 15.85 17.31
CA ASP A 176 10.87 15.13 18.47
C ASP A 176 11.60 13.80 18.73
N GLY A 177 12.58 13.45 17.88
CA GLY A 177 13.42 12.27 18.04
C GLY A 177 12.79 10.97 17.55
N PRO A 178 13.39 9.82 17.87
CA PRO A 178 12.87 8.51 17.44
C PRO A 178 11.51 8.19 18.07
N TYR A 179 10.60 7.68 17.26
CA TYR A 179 9.26 7.26 17.66
C TYR A 179 8.78 6.04 16.83
N GLN A 180 7.68 5.44 17.18
CA GLN A 180 7.18 4.20 16.59
C GLN A 180 6.83 4.30 15.08
N GLY A 181 6.61 5.50 14.57
CA GLY A 181 6.33 5.74 13.16
C GLY A 181 7.51 5.42 12.23
N LEU A 182 8.74 5.37 12.76
CA LEU A 182 9.92 5.02 11.97
C LEU A 182 9.95 3.57 11.50
N ASP A 183 9.08 2.71 12.05
CA ASP A 183 8.92 1.31 11.59
C ASP A 183 8.30 1.20 10.19
N GLY A 184 7.68 2.27 9.68
CA GLY A 184 7.12 2.34 8.33
C GLY A 184 5.65 2.77 8.24
N PRO A 185 5.13 2.88 7.01
CA PRO A 185 3.77 3.33 6.77
C PRO A 185 2.75 2.26 7.14
N MET A 186 1.56 2.72 7.60
CA MET A 186 0.46 1.85 7.94
C MET A 186 -0.90 2.50 7.65
N VAL A 187 -1.91 1.65 7.42
CA VAL A 187 -3.32 2.05 7.34
C VAL A 187 -4.17 1.09 8.16
N VAL A 188 -5.18 1.61 8.83
CA VAL A 188 -6.25 0.83 9.45
C VAL A 188 -7.58 1.33 8.88
N LEU A 189 -8.35 0.42 8.33
CA LEU A 189 -9.68 0.66 7.77
C LEU A 189 -10.73 0.08 8.71
N THR A 190 -11.77 0.84 9.00
CA THR A 190 -12.96 0.36 9.73
C THR A 190 -14.15 0.44 8.80
N LYS A 191 -14.93 -0.64 8.69
CA LYS A 191 -16.13 -0.72 7.87
C LYS A 191 -17.38 -0.43 8.69
N ALA A 192 -18.52 -0.25 8.02
CA ALA A 192 -19.81 0.05 8.65
C ALA A 192 -20.29 -1.03 9.64
N ASP A 193 -19.92 -2.30 9.42
CA ASP A 193 -20.23 -3.42 10.32
C ASP A 193 -19.28 -3.50 11.55
N GLY A 194 -18.34 -2.58 11.66
CA GLY A 194 -17.31 -2.55 12.71
C GLY A 194 -16.12 -3.47 12.44
N SER A 195 -16.11 -4.25 11.37
CA SER A 195 -14.94 -5.04 10.97
C SER A 195 -13.78 -4.11 10.57
N ARG A 196 -12.55 -4.56 10.83
CA ARG A 196 -11.36 -3.79 10.58
C ARG A 196 -10.33 -4.58 9.80
N VAL A 197 -9.61 -3.89 8.93
CA VAL A 197 -8.49 -4.43 8.16
C VAL A 197 -7.31 -3.49 8.28
N GLY A 198 -6.13 -4.04 8.48
CA GLY A 198 -4.88 -3.31 8.50
C GLY A 198 -4.11 -3.49 7.20
N TYR A 199 -3.25 -2.51 6.92
CA TYR A 199 -2.28 -2.58 5.85
C TYR A 199 -0.95 -2.01 6.33
N ALA A 200 0.14 -2.72 6.07
CA ALA A 200 1.50 -2.25 6.30
C ALA A 200 2.32 -2.39 5.02
N GLU A 201 3.03 -1.34 4.65
CA GLU A 201 3.85 -1.30 3.44
C GLU A 201 5.28 -1.72 3.74
N ALA A 202 5.91 -2.43 2.79
CA ALA A 202 7.31 -2.84 2.85
C ALA A 202 7.95 -2.78 1.46
N HIS A 203 9.29 -2.86 1.39
CA HIS A 203 10.05 -2.74 0.14
C HIS A 203 9.66 -3.74 -0.95
N LEU A 204 9.23 -4.93 -0.59
CA LEU A 204 8.84 -6.00 -1.52
C LEU A 204 7.33 -6.13 -1.69
N GLY A 205 6.57 -5.12 -1.33
CA GLY A 205 5.10 -5.09 -1.40
C GLY A 205 4.45 -4.93 -0.04
N GLY A 206 3.17 -4.59 -0.02
CA GLY A 206 2.41 -4.41 1.20
C GLY A 206 1.81 -5.72 1.71
N ARG A 207 1.47 -5.75 2.99
CA ARG A 207 0.77 -6.85 3.64
C ARG A 207 -0.59 -6.39 4.13
N MET A 208 -1.63 -7.08 3.69
CA MET A 208 -2.95 -7.01 4.33
C MET A 208 -2.93 -7.76 5.65
N ILE A 209 -3.57 -7.18 6.66
CA ILE A 209 -3.65 -7.70 8.02
C ILE A 209 -5.13 -7.81 8.37
N GLU A 210 -5.63 -9.04 8.46
CA GLU A 210 -7.05 -9.34 8.72
C GLU A 210 -7.27 -9.99 10.09
N GLU A 211 -6.19 -10.49 10.72
CA GLU A 211 -6.28 -11.07 12.05
C GLU A 211 -6.67 -9.99 13.09
N PRO A 212 -7.80 -10.11 13.79
CA PRO A 212 -8.32 -9.04 14.65
C PRO A 212 -7.36 -8.56 15.74
N ALA A 213 -6.56 -9.46 16.29
CA ALA A 213 -5.56 -9.11 17.31
C ALA A 213 -4.41 -8.29 16.71
N GLU A 214 -3.97 -8.59 15.48
CA GLU A 214 -2.93 -7.85 14.77
C GLU A 214 -3.45 -6.47 14.35
N VAL A 215 -4.67 -6.37 13.81
CA VAL A 215 -5.31 -5.10 13.45
C VAL A 215 -5.48 -4.21 14.68
N THR A 216 -5.86 -4.80 15.82
CA THR A 216 -5.95 -4.06 17.08
C THR A 216 -4.60 -3.48 17.50
N ARG A 217 -3.52 -4.26 17.41
CA ARG A 217 -2.16 -3.79 17.69
C ARG A 217 -1.74 -2.66 16.74
N LEU A 218 -2.10 -2.76 15.45
CA LEU A 218 -1.83 -1.71 14.48
C LEU A 218 -2.58 -0.41 14.83
N GLY A 219 -3.84 -0.51 15.25
CA GLY A 219 -4.64 0.63 15.72
C GLY A 219 -4.06 1.30 16.98
N ILE A 220 -3.52 0.50 17.92
CA ILE A 220 -2.79 1.02 19.10
C ILE A 220 -1.54 1.76 18.64
N ARG A 221 -0.75 1.16 17.72
CA ARG A 221 0.46 1.78 17.16
C ARG A 221 0.15 3.13 16.49
N PHE A 222 -0.93 3.22 15.71
CA PHE A 222 -1.38 4.48 15.14
C PHE A 222 -1.67 5.53 16.22
N SER A 223 -2.34 5.12 17.30
CA SER A 223 -2.67 6.02 18.41
C SER A 223 -1.41 6.50 19.13
N GLU A 224 -0.42 5.64 19.36
CA GLU A 224 0.89 5.99 19.92
C GLU A 224 1.62 7.02 19.04
N ILE A 225 1.66 6.81 17.72
CA ILE A 225 2.26 7.76 16.76
C ILE A 225 1.53 9.10 16.84
N ARG A 226 0.20 9.09 16.88
CA ARG A 226 -0.63 10.30 16.96
C ARG A 226 -0.37 11.11 18.22
N CYS A 227 0.02 10.48 19.32
CA CYS A 227 0.41 11.19 20.58
C CYS A 227 1.65 12.07 20.40
N HIS A 228 2.51 11.80 19.41
CA HIS A 228 3.66 12.64 19.05
C HIS A 228 3.30 13.74 18.04
N ALA A 229 2.11 13.70 17.44
CA ALA A 229 1.74 14.64 16.40
C ALA A 229 1.31 16.00 16.97
N LEU A 230 1.56 17.03 16.20
CA LEU A 230 1.04 18.38 16.42
C LEU A 230 -0.50 18.38 16.37
N SER A 231 -1.11 19.38 16.95
CA SER A 231 -2.53 19.67 16.69
C SER A 231 -2.75 19.97 15.20
N GLU A 232 -3.98 19.82 14.71
CA GLU A 232 -4.32 20.20 13.31
C GLU A 232 -3.98 21.66 13.03
N LYS A 233 -4.23 22.56 13.99
CA LYS A 233 -3.89 23.99 13.90
C LYS A 233 -2.38 24.21 13.73
N ASP A 234 -1.56 23.54 14.53
CA ASP A 234 -0.11 23.68 14.49
C ASP A 234 0.48 22.98 13.25
N THR A 235 -0.13 21.90 12.80
CA THR A 235 0.21 21.24 11.53
C THR A 235 -0.03 22.17 10.35
N ARG A 236 -1.17 22.88 10.30
CA ARG A 236 -1.44 23.88 9.25
C ARG A 236 -0.41 25.01 9.30
N ALA A 237 -0.02 25.47 10.50
CA ALA A 237 1.03 26.48 10.65
C ALA A 237 2.37 25.97 10.12
N LEU A 238 2.73 24.72 10.42
CA LEU A 238 3.95 24.09 9.89
C LEU A 238 3.92 24.04 8.36
N ILE A 239 2.81 23.60 7.76
CA ILE A 239 2.68 23.53 6.29
C ILE A 239 2.86 24.92 5.65
N ARG A 240 2.20 25.95 6.18
CA ARG A 240 2.35 27.33 5.67
C ARG A 240 3.79 27.83 5.74
N ARG A 241 4.47 27.65 6.86
CA ARG A 241 5.90 28.02 6.99
C ARG A 241 6.77 27.28 5.96
N THR A 242 6.51 25.99 5.77
CA THR A 242 7.25 25.21 4.74
C THR A 242 7.05 25.78 3.34
N MET A 243 5.84 26.24 3.00
CA MET A 243 5.54 26.86 1.71
C MET A 243 6.22 28.22 1.55
N GLU A 244 6.34 28.99 2.62
CA GLU A 244 7.01 30.32 2.65
C GLU A 244 8.53 30.22 2.56
N GLY A 245 9.11 29.04 2.71
CA GLY A 245 10.55 28.80 2.67
C GLY A 245 11.26 28.90 4.02
N ASP A 246 10.51 29.16 5.09
CA ASP A 246 11.02 29.27 6.48
C ASP A 246 11.22 27.89 7.14
N ALA A 247 11.15 26.82 6.36
CA ALA A 247 11.20 25.46 6.86
C ALA A 247 12.61 24.98 7.30
N ASP A 248 13.65 25.76 7.02
CA ASP A 248 15.03 25.43 7.41
C ASP A 248 15.34 25.82 8.88
N ASP A 249 14.39 26.40 9.61
CA ASP A 249 14.51 26.58 11.04
C ASP A 249 14.04 25.29 11.77
N PRO A 250 14.96 24.49 12.31
CA PRO A 250 14.63 23.25 13.02
C PRO A 250 13.83 23.48 14.30
N LEU A 251 13.67 24.75 14.73
CA LEU A 251 12.94 25.16 15.95
C LEU A 251 11.61 25.84 15.63
N ALA A 252 11.24 26.00 14.36
CA ALA A 252 10.00 26.65 13.94
C ALA A 252 8.78 25.73 14.06
#